data_aacce63f8ee01e3b8d8f3af70e792525
#
_entry.id   aacce63f8ee01e3b8d8f3af70e792525
#
_cell.length_a   1.000
_cell.length_b   1.000
_cell.length_c   1.000
_cell.angle_alpha   90.00
_cell.angle_beta   90.00
_cell.angle_gamma   90.00
#
_symmetry.space_group_name_H-M   'P 1'
#
loop_
_entity.id
_entity.type
_entity.pdbx_description
1 polymer ?
#
loop_
_entity_poly.entity_id
_entity_poly.type
_entity_poly.pdbx_seq_one_letter_code
_entity_poly.pdbx_strand_id
1 'polypeptide(L)'
;MKAIFKPFRLKGKINAPPSKSMAHRYLIGAALSKEKCTISGVEYSDDILATIDCLKALGAEIHIEKDTVIINPENFMKTITDALHCRESGSTLRFFIPLALCAGKEITLSGSKRLFERPLDVYEGLCIDNGFEFKRSHDFVTVCGSLKSGDYKIRGDISSQFISGLIFALVYLGEASSIQIIPPFESRSYINLTISALKSFGADVEFTDEYTIAVREADMHSFSGSVEGDYSNAAFLDGFNFIGSDVEIGNLKPDSLQGDKIYKEYFRRIEEGTPTLDISDCPDLGPVLIALATLKNGAALIGTDRLKLK
;
A
#
# COMPACT_ATOMS: atom_id res chain seq x y z
N MET A 1 -2.71 14.32 -27.47
CA MET A 1 -2.95 12.95 -27.96
C MET A 1 -4.44 12.77 -28.22
N LYS A 2 -4.86 12.08 -29.29
CA LYS A 2 -6.28 11.78 -29.60
C LYS A 2 -6.44 10.27 -29.62
N ALA A 3 -7.34 9.72 -28.78
CA ALA A 3 -7.72 8.31 -28.79
C ALA A 3 -9.11 8.17 -29.43
N ILE A 4 -9.29 7.16 -30.27
CA ILE A 4 -10.56 6.84 -30.92
C ILE A 4 -10.93 5.43 -30.48
N PHE A 5 -12.05 5.30 -29.77
CA PHE A 5 -12.59 4.03 -29.35
C PHE A 5 -13.72 3.60 -30.27
N LYS A 6 -13.71 2.34 -30.69
CA LYS A 6 -14.80 1.72 -31.44
C LYS A 6 -15.37 0.54 -30.63
N PRO A 7 -16.68 0.29 -30.65
CA PRO A 7 -17.25 -0.89 -29.99
C PRO A 7 -16.67 -2.16 -30.61
N PHE A 8 -16.13 -3.04 -29.79
CA PHE A 8 -15.68 -4.38 -30.22
C PHE A 8 -15.63 -5.32 -29.01
N ARG A 9 -15.65 -6.63 -29.27
CA ARG A 9 -15.42 -7.66 -28.25
C ARG A 9 -13.96 -8.02 -28.22
N LEU A 10 -13.39 -8.06 -27.02
CA LEU A 10 -12.01 -8.48 -26.79
C LEU A 10 -11.94 -10.01 -26.75
N LYS A 11 -10.84 -10.57 -27.27
CA LYS A 11 -10.52 -11.97 -27.15
C LYS A 11 -9.01 -12.15 -27.05
N GLY A 12 -8.57 -13.08 -26.18
CA GLY A 12 -7.16 -13.45 -26.06
C GLY A 12 -6.70 -13.55 -24.62
N LYS A 13 -5.39 -13.42 -24.42
CA LYS A 13 -4.75 -13.50 -23.10
C LYS A 13 -4.04 -12.21 -22.77
N ILE A 14 -4.15 -11.76 -21.52
CA ILE A 14 -3.45 -10.60 -20.99
C ILE A 14 -3.03 -10.89 -19.54
N ASN A 15 -1.86 -10.44 -19.13
CA ASN A 15 -1.50 -10.48 -17.72
C ASN A 15 -2.02 -9.22 -17.02
N ALA A 16 -2.56 -9.39 -15.83
CA ALA A 16 -2.83 -8.26 -14.95
C ALA A 16 -1.51 -7.53 -14.66
N PRO A 17 -1.48 -6.18 -14.64
CA PRO A 17 -0.31 -5.43 -14.20
C PRO A 17 0.13 -5.88 -12.80
N PRO A 18 1.41 -5.77 -12.45
CA PRO A 18 1.88 -6.05 -11.10
C PRO A 18 1.19 -5.20 -10.04
N SER A 19 0.89 -5.80 -8.89
CA SER A 19 0.25 -5.09 -7.78
C SER A 19 1.16 -4.01 -7.21
N LYS A 20 0.79 -2.75 -7.46
CA LYS A 20 1.48 -1.59 -6.88
C LYS A 20 1.52 -1.67 -5.35
N SER A 21 0.42 -2.08 -4.73
CA SER A 21 0.31 -2.22 -3.29
C SER A 21 1.28 -3.25 -2.71
N MET A 22 1.50 -4.37 -3.41
CA MET A 22 2.47 -5.38 -3.00
C MET A 22 3.90 -4.92 -3.29
N ALA A 23 4.16 -4.27 -4.44
CA ALA A 23 5.47 -3.77 -4.81
C ALA A 23 6.05 -2.80 -3.77
N HIS A 24 5.28 -1.81 -3.32
CA HIS A 24 5.71 -0.91 -2.22
C HIS A 24 6.17 -1.69 -0.99
N ARG A 25 5.40 -2.71 -0.58
CA ARG A 25 5.66 -3.50 0.62
C ARG A 25 6.91 -4.36 0.50
N TYR A 26 7.10 -4.98 -0.64
CA TYR A 26 8.32 -5.77 -0.90
C TYR A 26 9.57 -4.89 -0.97
N LEU A 27 9.50 -3.72 -1.62
CA LEU A 27 10.64 -2.81 -1.70
C LEU A 27 11.04 -2.28 -0.31
N ILE A 28 10.05 -1.90 0.52
CA ILE A 28 10.32 -1.45 1.89
C ILE A 28 10.81 -2.62 2.74
N GLY A 29 10.16 -3.80 2.70
CA GLY A 29 10.59 -4.99 3.42
C GLY A 29 12.03 -5.40 3.08
N ALA A 30 12.41 -5.28 1.80
CA ALA A 30 13.78 -5.54 1.35
C ALA A 30 14.80 -4.55 1.95
N ALA A 31 14.43 -3.28 2.11
CA ALA A 31 15.29 -2.30 2.75
C ALA A 31 15.38 -2.48 4.28
N LEU A 32 14.33 -3.07 4.89
CA LEU A 32 14.32 -3.41 6.32
C LEU A 32 15.05 -4.71 6.64
N SER A 33 15.35 -5.55 5.63
CA SER A 33 16.07 -6.81 5.82
C SER A 33 17.55 -6.56 6.19
N LYS A 34 18.24 -7.62 6.61
CA LYS A 34 19.68 -7.54 6.93
C LYS A 34 20.56 -7.92 5.75
N GLU A 35 19.98 -8.43 4.68
CA GLU A 35 20.69 -9.04 3.56
C GLU A 35 20.15 -8.53 2.23
N LYS A 36 20.95 -8.71 1.17
CA LYS A 36 20.58 -8.34 -0.19
C LYS A 36 19.34 -9.10 -0.67
N CYS A 37 18.35 -8.37 -1.21
CA CYS A 37 17.10 -8.89 -1.70
C CYS A 37 16.91 -8.65 -3.20
N THR A 38 16.10 -9.48 -3.85
CA THR A 38 15.77 -9.36 -5.27
C THR A 38 14.25 -9.41 -5.45
N ILE A 39 13.66 -8.35 -5.96
CA ILE A 39 12.22 -8.24 -6.21
C ILE A 39 12.00 -8.11 -7.72
N SER A 40 11.38 -9.11 -8.34
CA SER A 40 11.03 -9.14 -9.77
C SER A 40 9.58 -8.77 -10.04
N GLY A 41 9.25 -8.51 -11.32
CA GLY A 41 7.90 -8.13 -11.72
C GLY A 41 7.47 -6.76 -11.19
N VAL A 42 8.40 -5.82 -11.07
CA VAL A 42 8.12 -4.45 -10.62
C VAL A 42 7.79 -3.58 -11.82
N GLU A 43 6.63 -2.91 -11.79
CA GLU A 43 6.27 -1.89 -12.77
C GLU A 43 6.59 -0.50 -12.19
N TYR A 44 7.35 0.29 -12.95
CA TYR A 44 7.88 1.58 -12.49
C TYR A 44 6.90 2.73 -12.71
N SER A 45 5.75 2.68 -12.02
CA SER A 45 4.88 3.85 -11.91
C SER A 45 5.56 4.98 -11.10
N ASP A 46 5.08 6.22 -11.24
CA ASP A 46 5.60 7.34 -10.45
C ASP A 46 5.56 7.08 -8.94
N ASP A 47 4.54 6.36 -8.45
CA ASP A 47 4.44 5.97 -7.04
C ASP A 47 5.56 5.01 -6.62
N ILE A 48 5.88 4.01 -7.45
CA ILE A 48 6.96 3.05 -7.16
C ILE A 48 8.32 3.72 -7.25
N LEU A 49 8.53 4.59 -8.24
CA LEU A 49 9.75 5.39 -8.34
C LEU A 49 9.93 6.30 -7.13
N ALA A 50 8.85 6.92 -6.61
CA ALA A 50 8.91 7.71 -5.39
C ALA A 50 9.37 6.88 -4.18
N THR A 51 8.88 5.63 -4.04
CA THR A 51 9.34 4.73 -2.98
C THR A 51 10.81 4.37 -3.14
N ILE A 52 11.27 4.03 -4.36
CA ILE A 52 12.67 3.74 -4.63
C ILE A 52 13.56 4.94 -4.30
N ASP A 53 13.16 6.14 -4.71
CA ASP A 53 13.92 7.38 -4.44
C ASP A 53 14.02 7.64 -2.92
N CYS A 54 12.91 7.47 -2.18
CA CYS A 54 12.91 7.62 -0.72
C CYS A 54 13.79 6.55 -0.02
N LEU A 55 13.77 5.30 -0.47
CA LEU A 55 14.64 4.25 0.06
C LEU A 55 16.12 4.57 -0.17
N LYS A 56 16.48 5.06 -1.36
CA LYS A 56 17.84 5.53 -1.67
C LYS A 56 18.24 6.71 -0.77
N ALA A 57 17.34 7.67 -0.58
CA ALA A 57 17.56 8.82 0.29
C ALA A 57 17.77 8.41 1.77
N LEU A 58 17.19 7.29 2.19
CA LEU A 58 17.42 6.68 3.50
C LEU A 58 18.63 5.72 3.52
N GLY A 59 19.42 5.64 2.45
CA GLY A 59 20.69 4.93 2.41
C GLY A 59 20.66 3.52 1.82
N ALA A 60 19.52 3.04 1.32
CA ALA A 60 19.49 1.75 0.62
C ALA A 60 20.21 1.85 -0.75
N GLU A 61 21.06 0.90 -1.04
CA GLU A 61 21.67 0.77 -2.37
C GLU A 61 20.73 -0.01 -3.28
N ILE A 62 20.23 0.63 -4.35
CA ILE A 62 19.22 0.04 -5.24
C ILE A 62 19.72 0.01 -6.67
N HIS A 63 19.77 -1.19 -7.24
CA HIS A 63 20.05 -1.44 -8.64
C HIS A 63 18.79 -1.95 -9.36
N ILE A 64 18.52 -1.41 -10.55
CA ILE A 64 17.33 -1.72 -11.36
C ILE A 64 17.76 -2.40 -12.64
N GLU A 65 17.23 -3.62 -12.86
CA GLU A 65 17.46 -4.41 -14.09
C GLU A 65 16.11 -4.79 -14.70
N LYS A 66 15.68 -4.08 -15.76
CA LYS A 66 14.38 -4.28 -16.41
C LYS A 66 13.23 -4.13 -15.39
N ASP A 67 12.52 -5.22 -15.09
CA ASP A 67 11.43 -5.31 -14.11
C ASP A 67 11.87 -5.83 -12.73
N THR A 68 13.18 -5.93 -12.51
CA THR A 68 13.76 -6.46 -11.28
C THR A 68 14.51 -5.38 -10.53
N VAL A 69 14.25 -5.30 -9.22
CA VAL A 69 14.92 -4.38 -8.29
C VAL A 69 15.75 -5.20 -7.30
N ILE A 70 17.03 -4.91 -7.25
CA ILE A 70 17.99 -5.49 -6.33
C ILE A 70 18.27 -4.44 -5.25
N ILE A 71 18.08 -4.80 -3.99
CA ILE A 71 18.22 -3.90 -2.84
C ILE A 71 19.27 -4.44 -1.90
N ASN A 72 20.32 -3.65 -1.65
CA ASN A 72 21.29 -3.90 -0.58
C ASN A 72 20.99 -2.93 0.57
N PRO A 73 20.54 -3.44 1.74
CA PRO A 73 20.15 -2.61 2.89
C PRO A 73 21.32 -2.21 3.80
N GLU A 74 22.55 -2.55 3.50
CA GLU A 74 23.72 -2.41 4.41
C GLU A 74 23.84 -1.01 5.02
N ASN A 75 23.56 0.04 4.23
CA ASN A 75 23.63 1.45 4.67
C ASN A 75 22.27 2.08 4.96
N PHE A 76 21.19 1.28 4.93
CA PHE A 76 19.85 1.78 5.21
C PHE A 76 19.76 2.36 6.62
N MET A 77 19.21 3.57 6.74
CA MET A 77 19.13 4.37 7.96
C MET A 77 20.48 4.74 8.61
N LYS A 78 21.61 4.49 7.95
CA LYS A 78 22.95 4.94 8.40
C LYS A 78 23.41 6.21 7.68
N THR A 79 23.11 6.31 6.39
CA THR A 79 23.42 7.47 5.54
C THR A 79 22.12 8.11 5.03
N ILE A 80 21.57 9.04 5.81
CA ILE A 80 20.24 9.60 5.57
C ILE A 80 20.38 11.03 5.04
N THR A 81 19.69 11.37 3.94
CA THR A 81 19.45 12.76 3.52
C THR A 81 18.32 13.38 4.32
N ASP A 82 18.28 14.71 4.42
CA ASP A 82 17.24 15.42 5.17
C ASP A 82 15.96 15.66 4.37
N ALA A 83 15.91 15.14 3.13
CA ALA A 83 14.79 15.34 2.22
C ALA A 83 14.39 14.03 1.53
N LEU A 84 13.08 13.72 1.58
CA LEU A 84 12.45 12.61 0.89
C LEU A 84 11.44 13.17 -0.13
N HIS A 85 11.53 12.77 -1.39
CA HIS A 85 10.63 13.27 -2.43
C HIS A 85 9.58 12.23 -2.79
N CYS A 86 8.34 12.44 -2.31
CA CYS A 86 7.23 11.48 -2.45
C CYS A 86 6.44 11.65 -3.77
N ARG A 87 6.78 12.61 -4.65
CA ARG A 87 6.07 12.91 -5.90
C ARG A 87 4.57 13.13 -5.66
N GLU A 88 3.69 12.27 -6.17
CA GLU A 88 2.24 12.23 -5.88
C GLU A 88 1.81 11.01 -5.08
N SER A 89 2.75 10.19 -4.60
CA SER A 89 2.48 8.92 -3.95
C SER A 89 2.01 9.07 -2.51
N GLY A 90 0.71 8.89 -2.28
CA GLY A 90 0.14 8.85 -0.92
C GLY A 90 0.63 7.65 -0.10
N SER A 91 0.93 6.53 -0.75
CA SER A 91 1.52 5.35 -0.08
C SER A 91 2.93 5.66 0.40
N THR A 92 3.79 6.21 -0.47
CA THR A 92 5.15 6.59 -0.12
C THR A 92 5.15 7.59 1.04
N LEU A 93 4.40 8.69 0.93
CA LEU A 93 4.34 9.70 1.99
C LEU A 93 3.98 9.07 3.34
N ARG A 94 2.89 8.29 3.40
CA ARG A 94 2.41 7.72 4.65
C ARG A 94 3.28 6.59 5.19
N PHE A 95 3.95 5.84 4.33
CA PHE A 95 4.87 4.78 4.78
C PHE A 95 6.18 5.36 5.33
N PHE A 96 6.63 6.48 4.77
CA PHE A 96 7.94 7.04 5.12
C PHE A 96 7.91 8.06 6.27
N ILE A 97 6.77 8.64 6.63
CA ILE A 97 6.68 9.53 7.80
C ILE A 97 7.15 8.83 9.09
N PRO A 98 6.66 7.63 9.48
CA PRO A 98 7.16 6.96 10.68
C PRO A 98 8.61 6.49 10.56
N LEU A 99 9.05 6.07 9.38
CA LEU A 99 10.46 5.74 9.14
C LEU A 99 11.37 6.97 9.29
N ALA A 100 10.92 8.14 8.81
CA ALA A 100 11.64 9.40 9.00
C ALA A 100 11.76 9.76 10.49
N LEU A 101 10.73 9.51 11.30
CA LEU A 101 10.79 9.70 12.76
C LEU A 101 11.79 8.78 13.46
N CYS A 102 12.16 7.63 12.87
CA CYS A 102 13.21 6.75 13.41
C CYS A 102 14.61 7.36 13.24
N ALA A 103 14.79 8.36 12.39
CA ALA A 103 16.09 8.96 12.11
C ALA A 103 16.65 9.83 13.26
N GLY A 104 15.81 10.25 14.21
CA GLY A 104 16.21 11.08 15.34
C GLY A 104 16.63 12.51 14.97
N LYS A 105 16.31 12.98 13.75
CA LYS A 105 16.63 14.31 13.23
C LYS A 105 15.45 14.86 12.40
N GLU A 106 15.55 16.14 12.03
CA GLU A 106 14.57 16.75 11.15
C GLU A 106 14.67 16.18 9.72
N ILE A 107 13.54 15.71 9.19
CA ILE A 107 13.42 15.24 7.82
C ILE A 107 12.19 15.88 7.17
N THR A 108 12.37 16.39 5.95
CA THR A 108 11.31 16.97 5.13
C THR A 108 10.87 16.00 4.06
N LEU A 109 9.57 15.68 4.03
CA LEU A 109 8.94 14.90 2.97
C LEU A 109 8.18 15.86 2.06
N SER A 110 8.55 15.92 0.78
CA SER A 110 7.99 16.83 -0.22
C SER A 110 7.26 16.09 -1.34
N GLY A 111 6.40 16.81 -2.08
CA GLY A 111 5.67 16.25 -3.21
C GLY A 111 4.75 17.27 -3.88
N SER A 112 3.76 16.80 -4.66
CA SER A 112 2.80 17.69 -5.29
C SER A 112 1.85 18.33 -4.26
N LYS A 113 1.33 19.51 -4.52
CA LYS A 113 0.33 20.18 -3.67
C LYS A 113 -0.88 19.25 -3.39
N ARG A 114 -1.35 18.56 -4.42
CA ARG A 114 -2.47 17.62 -4.32
C ARG A 114 -2.21 16.48 -3.32
N LEU A 115 -0.96 16.04 -3.19
CA LEU A 115 -0.58 15.02 -2.21
C LEU A 115 -0.82 15.51 -0.78
N PHE A 116 -0.51 16.79 -0.50
CA PHE A 116 -0.63 17.39 0.83
C PHE A 116 -2.03 17.93 1.14
N GLU A 117 -2.96 17.94 0.17
CA GLU A 117 -4.39 18.13 0.43
C GLU A 117 -5.04 16.91 1.09
N ARG A 118 -4.42 15.73 0.96
CA ARG A 118 -4.93 14.49 1.57
C ARG A 118 -4.73 14.51 3.10
N PRO A 119 -5.60 13.81 3.87
CA PRO A 119 -5.48 13.77 5.33
C PRO A 119 -4.12 13.23 5.80
N LEU A 120 -3.51 13.93 6.77
CA LEU A 120 -2.29 13.53 7.50
C LEU A 120 -2.48 13.67 9.01
N ASP A 121 -3.68 14.07 9.45
CA ASP A 121 -4.08 14.31 10.84
C ASP A 121 -3.83 13.10 11.77
N VAL A 122 -3.84 11.89 11.23
CA VAL A 122 -3.52 10.66 11.98
C VAL A 122 -2.08 10.70 12.51
N TYR A 123 -1.12 11.07 11.67
CA TYR A 123 0.28 11.19 12.12
C TYR A 123 0.56 12.48 12.86
N GLU A 124 -0.14 13.55 12.56
CA GLU A 124 -0.07 14.77 13.35
C GLU A 124 -0.48 14.50 14.81
N GLY A 125 -1.59 13.79 15.02
CA GLY A 125 -2.03 13.35 16.35
C GLY A 125 -1.01 12.43 17.02
N LEU A 126 -0.49 11.42 16.30
CA LEU A 126 0.55 10.54 16.84
C LEU A 126 1.80 11.30 17.24
N CYS A 127 2.22 12.32 16.48
CA CYS A 127 3.38 13.16 16.83
C CYS A 127 3.11 14.00 18.08
N ILE A 128 1.93 14.60 18.20
CA ILE A 128 1.53 15.37 19.39
C ILE A 128 1.55 14.49 20.64
N ASP A 129 0.95 13.30 20.56
CA ASP A 129 0.85 12.37 21.70
C ASP A 129 2.21 11.87 22.17
N ASN A 130 3.23 11.85 21.29
CA ASN A 130 4.57 11.39 21.60
C ASN A 130 5.61 12.52 21.72
N GLY A 131 5.20 13.79 21.64
CA GLY A 131 6.09 14.95 21.77
C GLY A 131 7.05 15.13 20.59
N PHE A 132 6.68 14.65 19.38
CA PHE A 132 7.44 14.85 18.16
C PHE A 132 6.97 16.12 17.44
N GLU A 133 7.87 16.74 16.67
CA GLU A 133 7.50 17.85 15.81
C GLU A 133 6.85 17.36 14.51
N PHE A 134 5.77 18.02 14.11
CA PHE A 134 5.07 17.81 12.85
C PHE A 134 4.68 19.17 12.27
N LYS A 135 5.38 19.61 11.23
CA LYS A 135 5.15 20.90 10.57
C LYS A 135 4.64 20.65 9.16
N ARG A 136 3.40 21.02 8.88
CA ARG A 136 2.76 20.81 7.58
C ARG A 136 2.69 22.10 6.78
N SER A 137 3.01 22.02 5.49
CA SER A 137 2.81 23.06 4.48
C SER A 137 1.94 22.54 3.33
N HIS A 138 1.77 23.35 2.28
CA HIS A 138 0.95 23.01 1.11
C HIS A 138 1.62 22.02 0.15
N ASP A 139 2.94 21.78 0.25
CA ASP A 139 3.72 20.92 -0.64
C ASP A 139 4.80 20.09 0.09
N PHE A 140 4.86 20.17 1.43
CA PHE A 140 5.73 19.35 2.24
C PHE A 140 5.20 19.15 3.67
N VAL A 141 5.75 18.16 4.34
CA VAL A 141 5.69 17.99 5.79
C VAL A 141 7.10 17.77 6.34
N THR A 142 7.41 18.46 7.43
CA THR A 142 8.68 18.25 8.15
C THR A 142 8.37 17.58 9.48
N VAL A 143 9.09 16.50 9.76
CA VAL A 143 8.97 15.75 11.02
C VAL A 143 10.31 15.72 11.73
N CYS A 144 10.29 15.84 13.07
CA CYS A 144 11.46 15.67 13.90
C CYS A 144 11.06 14.92 15.17
N GLY A 145 11.75 13.84 15.47
CA GLY A 145 11.46 12.99 16.62
C GLY A 145 12.37 11.79 16.65
N SER A 146 12.23 11.00 17.69
CA SER A 146 12.93 9.71 17.83
C SER A 146 11.91 8.66 18.20
N LEU A 147 11.22 8.12 17.16
CA LEU A 147 10.27 7.01 17.34
C LEU A 147 11.01 5.85 18.02
N LYS A 148 10.39 5.26 19.01
CA LYS A 148 10.93 4.11 19.76
C LYS A 148 9.96 2.94 19.68
N SER A 149 10.44 1.77 20.03
CA SER A 149 9.57 0.61 20.26
C SER A 149 8.67 0.87 21.47
N GLY A 150 7.42 0.35 21.42
CA GLY A 150 6.43 0.57 22.47
C GLY A 150 4.99 0.40 21.99
N ASP A 151 4.05 0.86 22.80
CA ASP A 151 2.62 0.73 22.55
C ASP A 151 2.06 2.01 21.94
N TYR A 152 1.44 1.86 20.76
CA TYR A 152 0.89 2.96 19.99
C TYR A 152 -0.62 2.80 19.79
N LYS A 153 -1.32 3.93 19.75
CA LYS A 153 -2.74 3.98 19.35
C LYS A 153 -2.86 4.75 18.05
N ILE A 154 -3.63 4.22 17.10
CA ILE A 154 -3.80 4.83 15.79
C ILE A 154 -5.22 4.66 15.27
N ARG A 155 -5.76 5.69 14.65
CA ARG A 155 -7.10 5.64 14.04
C ARG A 155 -7.11 4.75 12.80
N GLY A 156 -8.15 3.90 12.67
CA GLY A 156 -8.33 2.96 11.56
C GLY A 156 -9.23 3.45 10.42
N ASP A 157 -9.92 4.59 10.60
CA ASP A 157 -11.00 5.07 9.74
C ASP A 157 -10.54 5.82 8.47
N ILE A 158 -9.35 6.42 8.49
CA ILE A 158 -8.90 7.28 7.38
C ILE A 158 -8.22 6.46 6.28
N SER A 159 -7.20 5.67 6.63
CA SER A 159 -6.45 4.85 5.68
C SER A 159 -5.58 3.81 6.38
N SER A 160 -5.62 2.57 5.90
CA SER A 160 -4.71 1.50 6.32
C SER A 160 -3.22 1.80 6.08
N GLN A 161 -2.91 2.80 5.23
CA GLN A 161 -1.53 3.22 4.97
C GLN A 161 -0.85 3.80 6.21
N PHE A 162 -1.59 4.46 7.11
CA PHE A 162 -1.05 4.96 8.37
C PHE A 162 -0.59 3.83 9.29
N ILE A 163 -1.40 2.78 9.41
CA ILE A 163 -1.08 1.60 10.21
C ILE A 163 0.10 0.85 9.59
N SER A 164 0.08 0.65 8.26
CA SER A 164 1.17 -0.01 7.53
C SER A 164 2.51 0.73 7.67
N GLY A 165 2.49 2.06 7.60
CA GLY A 165 3.70 2.88 7.79
C GLY A 165 4.28 2.74 9.20
N LEU A 166 3.41 2.73 10.22
CA LEU A 166 3.85 2.51 11.60
C LEU A 166 4.42 1.09 11.80
N ILE A 167 3.80 0.05 11.20
CA ILE A 167 4.35 -1.31 11.22
C ILE A 167 5.77 -1.35 10.65
N PHE A 168 6.01 -0.72 9.48
CA PHE A 168 7.37 -0.67 8.90
C PHE A 168 8.39 -0.05 9.85
N ALA A 169 8.03 1.04 10.50
CA ALA A 169 8.92 1.72 11.44
C ALA A 169 9.20 0.87 12.69
N LEU A 170 8.18 0.21 13.25
CA LEU A 170 8.36 -0.66 14.43
C LEU A 170 9.17 -1.92 14.09
N VAL A 171 8.97 -2.50 12.90
CA VAL A 171 9.82 -3.61 12.41
C VAL A 171 11.27 -3.15 12.23
N TYR A 172 11.50 -1.92 11.72
CA TYR A 172 12.84 -1.34 11.63
C TYR A 172 13.51 -1.23 13.01
N LEU A 173 12.78 -0.80 14.04
CA LEU A 173 13.29 -0.65 15.40
C LEU A 173 13.66 -2.01 16.05
N GLY A 174 13.01 -3.09 15.65
CA GLY A 174 13.41 -4.46 15.98
C GLY A 174 13.13 -4.91 17.42
N GLU A 175 12.38 -4.16 18.20
CA GLU A 175 12.02 -4.49 19.58
C GLU A 175 10.50 -4.69 19.72
N ALA A 176 10.06 -5.35 20.78
CA ALA A 176 8.66 -5.62 21.03
C ALA A 176 7.81 -4.33 21.09
N SER A 177 6.75 -4.32 20.31
CA SER A 177 5.84 -3.17 20.18
C SER A 177 4.41 -3.63 19.92
N SER A 178 3.43 -2.76 20.19
CA SER A 178 2.04 -3.02 19.84
C SER A 178 1.37 -1.80 19.17
N ILE A 179 0.39 -2.07 18.32
CA ILE A 179 -0.45 -1.05 17.69
C ILE A 179 -1.90 -1.37 18.00
N GLN A 180 -2.54 -0.52 18.80
CA GLN A 180 -3.99 -0.56 19.03
C GLN A 180 -4.70 0.31 17.99
N ILE A 181 -5.55 -0.32 17.17
CA ILE A 181 -6.34 0.37 16.16
C ILE A 181 -7.63 0.89 16.80
N ILE A 182 -7.89 2.18 16.67
CA ILE A 182 -9.10 2.83 17.17
C ILE A 182 -10.18 2.71 16.08
N PRO A 183 -11.32 2.07 16.37
CA PRO A 183 -12.43 1.94 15.43
C PRO A 183 -13.01 3.29 14.96
N PRO A 184 -13.71 3.33 13.78
CA PRO A 184 -13.92 2.20 12.87
C PRO A 184 -12.65 1.77 12.15
N PHE A 185 -12.58 0.49 11.74
CA PHE A 185 -11.41 -0.11 11.12
C PHE A 185 -11.76 -0.60 9.72
N GLU A 186 -11.20 0.05 8.71
CA GLU A 186 -11.45 -0.21 7.29
C GLU A 186 -10.17 -0.67 6.58
N SER A 187 -10.34 -1.36 5.45
CA SER A 187 -9.24 -1.82 4.59
C SER A 187 -8.22 -2.71 5.32
N ARG A 188 -8.72 -3.64 6.13
CA ARG A 188 -7.92 -4.63 6.84
C ARG A 188 -7.07 -5.48 5.89
N SER A 189 -7.57 -5.79 4.70
CA SER A 189 -6.85 -6.53 3.66
C SER A 189 -5.49 -5.93 3.34
N TYR A 190 -5.38 -4.60 3.26
CA TYR A 190 -4.09 -3.93 3.00
C TYR A 190 -3.09 -4.03 4.16
N ILE A 191 -3.57 -4.15 5.40
CA ILE A 191 -2.69 -4.40 6.55
C ILE A 191 -2.24 -5.85 6.53
N ASN A 192 -3.13 -6.79 6.20
CA ASN A 192 -2.77 -8.19 6.00
C ASN A 192 -1.72 -8.36 4.90
N LEU A 193 -1.80 -7.57 3.79
CA LEU A 193 -0.76 -7.51 2.77
C LEU A 193 0.58 -7.03 3.34
N THR A 194 0.57 -6.02 4.22
CA THR A 194 1.79 -5.52 4.87
C THR A 194 2.42 -6.59 5.75
N ILE A 195 1.61 -7.22 6.60
CA ILE A 195 2.05 -8.29 7.49
C ILE A 195 2.61 -9.47 6.68
N SER A 196 1.89 -9.91 5.65
CA SER A 196 2.32 -11.02 4.79
C SER A 196 3.62 -10.70 4.05
N ALA A 197 3.74 -9.50 3.50
CA ALA A 197 4.97 -9.07 2.84
C ALA A 197 6.16 -9.08 3.80
N LEU A 198 6.01 -8.51 5.00
CA LEU A 198 7.07 -8.49 6.02
C LEU A 198 7.44 -9.87 6.53
N LYS A 199 6.47 -10.79 6.68
CA LYS A 199 6.72 -12.19 7.02
C LYS A 199 7.60 -12.92 5.98
N SER A 200 7.53 -12.52 4.71
CA SER A 200 8.42 -13.05 3.68
C SER A 200 9.91 -12.73 3.93
N PHE A 201 10.18 -11.69 4.70
CA PHE A 201 11.53 -11.29 5.14
C PHE A 201 11.86 -11.74 6.58
N GLY A 202 11.01 -12.56 7.19
CA GLY A 202 11.23 -13.08 8.54
C GLY A 202 10.69 -12.22 9.68
N ALA A 203 9.98 -11.13 9.43
CA ALA A 203 9.39 -10.32 10.49
C ALA A 203 8.32 -11.10 11.28
N ASP A 204 8.29 -10.91 12.58
CA ASP A 204 7.22 -11.43 13.47
C ASP A 204 6.20 -10.34 13.76
N VAL A 205 5.20 -10.26 12.91
CA VAL A 205 4.09 -9.31 12.99
C VAL A 205 2.78 -10.04 12.82
N GLU A 206 1.83 -9.85 13.72
CA GLU A 206 0.51 -10.47 13.62
C GLU A 206 -0.58 -9.68 14.35
N PHE A 207 -1.83 -9.90 13.97
CA PHE A 207 -2.96 -9.50 14.78
C PHE A 207 -3.08 -10.44 15.99
N THR A 208 -3.09 -9.89 17.20
CA THR A 208 -3.36 -10.63 18.44
C THR A 208 -4.83 -10.69 18.77
N ASP A 209 -5.59 -9.71 18.29
CA ASP A 209 -7.06 -9.64 18.34
C ASP A 209 -7.59 -8.82 17.15
N GLU A 210 -8.87 -8.44 17.16
CA GLU A 210 -9.50 -7.72 16.05
C GLU A 210 -8.87 -6.35 15.78
N TYR A 211 -8.34 -5.68 16.80
CA TYR A 211 -7.86 -4.29 16.74
C TYR A 211 -6.41 -4.11 17.20
N THR A 212 -5.72 -5.17 17.58
CA THR A 212 -4.36 -5.07 18.08
C THR A 212 -3.38 -5.85 17.21
N ILE A 213 -2.29 -5.19 16.83
CA ILE A 213 -1.19 -5.78 16.09
C ILE A 213 0.03 -5.80 17.01
N ALA A 214 0.64 -6.98 17.17
CA ALA A 214 1.93 -7.13 17.83
C ALA A 214 3.06 -7.15 16.78
N VAL A 215 4.13 -6.44 17.09
CA VAL A 215 5.44 -6.52 16.42
C VAL A 215 6.42 -7.06 17.43
N ARG A 216 7.12 -8.14 17.11
CA ARG A 216 8.10 -8.76 17.99
C ARG A 216 9.49 -8.70 17.39
N GLU A 217 10.49 -8.82 18.22
CA GLU A 217 11.88 -8.98 17.77
C GLU A 217 11.98 -10.20 16.85
N ALA A 218 12.60 -10.02 15.68
CA ALA A 218 12.77 -11.07 14.70
C ALA A 218 14.06 -10.88 13.90
N ASP A 219 14.62 -11.98 13.43
CA ASP A 219 15.75 -11.98 12.51
C ASP A 219 15.26 -11.82 11.08
N MET A 220 15.31 -10.58 10.61
CA MET A 220 15.02 -10.27 9.21
C MET A 220 16.10 -10.85 8.30
N HIS A 221 15.69 -11.54 7.23
CA HIS A 221 16.57 -12.22 6.29
C HIS A 221 16.28 -11.81 4.84
N SER A 222 17.15 -12.24 3.90
CA SER A 222 16.94 -12.01 2.47
C SER A 222 15.67 -12.67 1.96
N PHE A 223 15.07 -12.02 0.98
CA PHE A 223 13.95 -12.55 0.22
C PHE A 223 14.14 -12.29 -1.26
N SER A 224 13.86 -13.32 -2.07
CA SER A 224 13.79 -13.20 -3.52
C SER A 224 12.41 -13.64 -3.98
N GLY A 225 11.65 -12.72 -4.57
CA GLY A 225 10.29 -13.00 -4.96
C GLY A 225 9.79 -12.11 -6.10
N SER A 226 8.61 -12.44 -6.61
CA SER A 226 7.96 -11.70 -7.69
C SER A 226 6.69 -11.04 -7.20
N VAL A 227 6.46 -9.82 -7.64
CA VAL A 227 5.20 -9.10 -7.41
C VAL A 227 4.08 -9.81 -8.15
N GLU A 228 3.01 -10.13 -7.45
CA GLU A 228 1.80 -10.72 -8.03
C GLU A 228 0.98 -9.72 -8.84
N GLY A 229 0.08 -10.21 -9.70
CA GLY A 229 -0.85 -9.38 -10.44
C GLY A 229 -1.84 -8.66 -9.54
N ASP A 230 -2.23 -7.47 -9.98
CA ASP A 230 -3.13 -6.58 -9.27
C ASP A 230 -4.59 -6.95 -9.52
N TYR A 231 -5.31 -7.30 -8.45
CA TYR A 231 -6.71 -7.70 -8.53
C TYR A 231 -7.66 -6.54 -8.81
N SER A 232 -7.33 -5.29 -8.41
CA SER A 232 -8.11 -4.11 -8.81
C SER A 232 -8.08 -3.92 -10.31
N ASN A 233 -6.88 -3.97 -10.93
CA ASN A 233 -6.73 -3.87 -12.37
C ASN A 233 -7.35 -5.07 -13.10
N ALA A 234 -7.21 -6.27 -12.55
CA ALA A 234 -7.85 -7.46 -13.09
C ALA A 234 -9.38 -7.32 -13.16
N ALA A 235 -10.00 -6.69 -12.17
CA ALA A 235 -11.44 -6.43 -12.17
C ALA A 235 -11.88 -5.58 -13.37
N PHE A 236 -11.08 -4.55 -13.75
CA PHE A 236 -11.37 -3.75 -14.95
C PHE A 236 -11.23 -4.59 -16.24
N LEU A 237 -10.21 -5.44 -16.31
CA LEU A 237 -10.02 -6.34 -17.47
C LEU A 237 -11.13 -7.39 -17.55
N ASP A 238 -11.52 -7.99 -16.43
CA ASP A 238 -12.60 -8.98 -16.36
C ASP A 238 -13.98 -8.36 -16.56
N GLY A 239 -14.11 -7.07 -16.33
CA GLY A 239 -15.30 -6.28 -16.69
C GLY A 239 -15.65 -6.37 -18.18
N PHE A 240 -14.66 -6.56 -19.05
CA PHE A 240 -14.93 -6.84 -20.47
C PHE A 240 -15.57 -8.21 -20.70
N ASN A 241 -15.20 -9.23 -19.92
CA ASN A 241 -15.83 -10.54 -19.97
C ASN A 241 -17.28 -10.47 -19.49
N PHE A 242 -17.53 -9.69 -18.43
CA PHE A 242 -18.88 -9.44 -17.93
C PHE A 242 -19.82 -8.85 -18.99
N ILE A 243 -19.31 -8.09 -19.95
CA ILE A 243 -20.08 -7.52 -21.07
C ILE A 243 -19.94 -8.31 -22.38
N GLY A 244 -19.45 -9.55 -22.31
CA GLY A 244 -19.48 -10.51 -23.43
C GLY A 244 -18.19 -10.61 -24.25
N SER A 245 -17.05 -10.20 -23.71
CA SER A 245 -15.70 -10.51 -24.22
C SER A 245 -15.23 -11.90 -23.76
N ASP A 246 -14.06 -12.34 -24.24
CA ASP A 246 -13.43 -13.63 -23.93
C ASP A 246 -11.92 -13.40 -23.71
N VAL A 247 -11.58 -12.83 -22.56
CA VAL A 247 -10.21 -12.47 -22.16
C VAL A 247 -9.76 -13.36 -21.01
N GLU A 248 -8.69 -14.11 -21.20
CA GLU A 248 -8.00 -14.84 -20.12
C GLU A 248 -7.03 -13.90 -19.42
N ILE A 249 -7.20 -13.71 -18.09
CA ILE A 249 -6.36 -12.83 -17.28
C ILE A 249 -5.36 -13.67 -16.51
N GLY A 250 -4.09 -13.53 -16.83
CA GLY A 250 -2.96 -14.20 -16.18
C GLY A 250 -2.33 -13.38 -15.05
N ASN A 251 -1.30 -13.97 -14.41
CA ASN A 251 -0.50 -13.38 -13.34
C ASN A 251 -1.25 -13.14 -12.02
N LEU A 252 -2.43 -13.73 -11.83
CA LEU A 252 -3.18 -13.63 -10.58
C LEU A 252 -2.90 -14.84 -9.67
N LYS A 253 -2.55 -14.60 -8.42
CA LYS A 253 -2.36 -15.67 -7.43
C LYS A 253 -3.70 -16.03 -6.78
N PRO A 254 -4.17 -17.29 -6.84
CA PRO A 254 -5.43 -17.70 -6.23
C PRO A 254 -5.49 -17.54 -4.72
N ASP A 255 -4.35 -17.58 -4.03
CA ASP A 255 -4.17 -17.41 -2.59
C ASP A 255 -3.83 -15.97 -2.18
N SER A 256 -3.89 -15.02 -3.11
CA SER A 256 -3.64 -13.59 -2.83
C SER A 256 -4.51 -13.07 -1.69
N LEU A 257 -3.91 -12.21 -0.86
CA LEU A 257 -4.57 -11.49 0.23
C LEU A 257 -5.14 -10.13 -0.20
N GLN A 258 -5.06 -9.76 -1.48
CA GLN A 258 -5.67 -8.54 -1.99
C GLN A 258 -7.19 -8.58 -1.78
N GLY A 259 -7.75 -7.59 -1.08
CA GLY A 259 -9.20 -7.50 -0.81
C GLY A 259 -10.02 -7.42 -2.08
N ASP A 260 -9.48 -6.79 -3.11
CA ASP A 260 -10.10 -6.63 -4.43
C ASP A 260 -10.37 -7.96 -5.15
N LYS A 261 -9.76 -9.08 -4.71
CA LYS A 261 -10.05 -10.43 -5.23
C LYS A 261 -11.54 -10.80 -5.16
N ILE A 262 -12.30 -10.17 -4.27
CA ILE A 262 -13.74 -10.36 -4.10
C ILE A 262 -14.55 -9.93 -5.33
N TYR A 263 -13.95 -9.20 -6.29
CA TYR A 263 -14.65 -8.68 -7.47
C TYR A 263 -15.41 -9.78 -8.24
N LYS A 264 -14.84 -10.99 -8.29
CA LYS A 264 -15.48 -12.14 -9.00
C LYS A 264 -16.84 -12.51 -8.40
N GLU A 265 -16.91 -12.50 -7.07
CA GLU A 265 -18.16 -12.73 -6.33
C GLU A 265 -19.14 -11.57 -6.56
N TYR A 266 -18.66 -10.33 -6.55
CA TYR A 266 -19.49 -9.16 -6.76
C TYR A 266 -20.05 -9.10 -8.17
N PHE A 267 -19.26 -9.46 -9.19
CA PHE A 267 -19.74 -9.56 -10.57
C PHE A 267 -20.86 -10.60 -10.69
N ARG A 268 -20.67 -11.80 -10.14
CA ARG A 268 -21.70 -12.83 -10.10
C ARG A 268 -23.00 -12.33 -9.46
N ARG A 269 -22.92 -11.66 -8.31
CA ARG A 269 -24.10 -11.13 -7.61
C ARG A 269 -24.82 -10.04 -8.40
N ILE A 270 -24.10 -9.20 -9.16
CA ILE A 270 -24.70 -8.18 -10.05
C ILE A 270 -25.42 -8.87 -11.22
N GLU A 271 -24.90 -9.97 -11.73
CA GLU A 271 -25.59 -10.74 -12.79
C GLU A 271 -26.87 -11.41 -12.30
N GLU A 272 -26.90 -11.88 -11.06
CA GLU A 272 -28.03 -12.57 -10.46
C GLU A 272 -29.16 -11.64 -9.99
N GLY A 273 -28.89 -10.34 -9.79
CA GLY A 273 -29.92 -9.42 -9.32
C GLY A 273 -29.42 -8.02 -8.97
N THR A 274 -30.04 -7.41 -7.95
CA THR A 274 -29.70 -6.08 -7.41
C THR A 274 -29.10 -6.21 -6.01
N PRO A 275 -27.81 -6.56 -5.88
CA PRO A 275 -27.18 -6.82 -4.59
C PRO A 275 -26.88 -5.53 -3.82
N THR A 276 -26.74 -5.68 -2.50
CA THR A 276 -25.99 -4.72 -1.66
C THR A 276 -24.54 -5.26 -1.54
N LEU A 277 -23.56 -4.43 -1.91
CA LEU A 277 -22.13 -4.78 -1.91
C LEU A 277 -21.38 -3.85 -0.96
N ASP A 278 -20.66 -4.43 0.00
CA ASP A 278 -19.81 -3.67 0.91
C ASP A 278 -18.41 -3.53 0.32
N ILE A 279 -18.00 -2.30 0.04
CA ILE A 279 -16.70 -1.98 -0.54
C ILE A 279 -15.72 -1.34 0.45
N SER A 280 -16.01 -1.39 1.74
CA SER A 280 -15.15 -0.83 2.80
C SER A 280 -13.72 -1.39 2.78
N ASP A 281 -13.57 -2.68 2.46
CA ASP A 281 -12.27 -3.36 2.36
C ASP A 281 -11.68 -3.40 0.93
N CYS A 282 -12.45 -3.03 -0.08
CA CYS A 282 -12.04 -3.03 -1.50
C CYS A 282 -12.52 -1.77 -2.26
N PRO A 283 -12.24 -0.56 -1.76
CA PRO A 283 -12.79 0.69 -2.35
C PRO A 283 -12.32 0.94 -3.79
N ASP A 284 -11.22 0.32 -4.22
CA ASP A 284 -10.69 0.46 -5.58
C ASP A 284 -11.57 -0.23 -6.63
N LEU A 285 -12.44 -1.16 -6.23
CA LEU A 285 -13.46 -1.76 -7.08
C LEU A 285 -14.66 -0.84 -7.35
N GLY A 286 -14.86 0.22 -6.56
CA GLY A 286 -16.03 1.10 -6.68
C GLY A 286 -16.33 1.52 -8.12
N PRO A 287 -15.38 2.10 -8.88
CA PRO A 287 -15.64 2.56 -10.24
C PRO A 287 -16.09 1.47 -11.21
N VAL A 288 -15.45 0.28 -11.19
CA VAL A 288 -15.83 -0.82 -12.08
C VAL A 288 -17.19 -1.42 -11.70
N LEU A 289 -17.46 -1.55 -10.40
CA LEU A 289 -18.76 -2.06 -9.91
C LEU A 289 -19.91 -1.12 -10.28
N ILE A 290 -19.73 0.20 -10.15
CA ILE A 290 -20.71 1.21 -10.56
C ILE A 290 -20.97 1.07 -12.07
N ALA A 291 -19.93 1.00 -12.89
CA ALA A 291 -20.08 0.87 -14.34
C ALA A 291 -20.82 -0.41 -14.73
N LEU A 292 -20.46 -1.55 -14.14
CA LEU A 292 -21.10 -2.84 -14.48
C LEU A 292 -22.52 -2.95 -13.92
N ALA A 293 -22.80 -2.44 -12.73
CA ALA A 293 -24.14 -2.41 -12.15
C ALA A 293 -25.12 -1.62 -13.02
N THR A 294 -24.68 -0.48 -13.59
CA THR A 294 -25.53 0.33 -14.48
C THR A 294 -25.89 -0.37 -15.81
N LEU A 295 -25.09 -1.36 -16.22
CA LEU A 295 -25.32 -2.17 -17.43
C LEU A 295 -26.23 -3.37 -17.20
N LYS A 296 -26.60 -3.65 -15.95
CA LYS A 296 -27.46 -4.77 -15.52
C LYS A 296 -28.65 -4.26 -14.69
N ASN A 297 -28.92 -4.89 -13.57
CA ASN A 297 -30.08 -4.63 -12.73
C ASN A 297 -29.84 -3.56 -11.64
N GLY A 298 -28.64 -2.96 -11.60
CA GLY A 298 -28.23 -2.06 -10.54
C GLY A 298 -27.59 -2.79 -9.34
N ALA A 299 -27.06 -2.00 -8.40
CA ALA A 299 -26.57 -2.46 -7.11
C ALA A 299 -26.59 -1.32 -6.10
N ALA A 300 -26.69 -1.64 -4.81
CA ALA A 300 -26.40 -0.69 -3.72
C ALA A 300 -24.95 -0.91 -3.25
N LEU A 301 -24.17 0.16 -3.16
CA LEU A 301 -22.83 0.12 -2.59
C LEU A 301 -22.86 0.74 -1.19
N ILE A 302 -22.32 0.05 -0.20
CA ILE A 302 -22.09 0.53 1.17
C ILE A 302 -20.59 0.55 1.47
N GLY A 303 -20.16 1.21 2.55
CA GLY A 303 -18.73 1.40 2.84
C GLY A 303 -18.04 2.34 1.85
N THR A 304 -18.77 3.37 1.36
CA THR A 304 -18.33 4.24 0.26
C THR A 304 -17.63 5.53 0.72
N ASP A 305 -17.49 5.77 2.01
CA ASP A 305 -16.95 7.04 2.52
C ASP A 305 -15.55 7.37 1.99
N ARG A 306 -14.74 6.36 1.80
CA ARG A 306 -13.38 6.50 1.23
C ARG A 306 -13.36 6.87 -0.26
N LEU A 307 -14.44 6.66 -1.01
CA LEU A 307 -14.52 7.11 -2.42
C LEU A 307 -14.46 8.64 -2.54
N LYS A 308 -14.88 9.37 -1.50
CA LYS A 308 -14.79 10.84 -1.44
C LYS A 308 -13.34 11.35 -1.33
N LEU A 309 -12.42 10.49 -0.88
CA LEU A 309 -11.01 10.82 -0.64
C LEU A 309 -10.10 10.38 -1.80
N LYS A 310 -10.65 9.74 -2.81
CA LYS A 310 -9.99 9.26 -4.03
C LYS A 310 -10.44 10.04 -5.24
#